data_ea46015af5311bbe78d235a3b7dfb0e0
#
_entry.id   ea46015af5311bbe78d235a3b7dfb0e0
#
_cell.length_a   1.000
_cell.length_b   1.000
_cell.length_c   1.000
_cell.angle_alpha   90.00
_cell.angle_beta   90.00
_cell.angle_gamma   90.00
#
_symmetry.space_group_name_H-M   'P 1'
#
loop_
_entity.id
_entity.type
_entity.pdbx_description
1 polymer ?
#
loop_
_entity_poly.entity_id
_entity_poly.type
_entity_poly.pdbx_seq_one_letter_code
_entity_poly.pdbx_strand_id
1 'polypeptide(L)'
;WEFPPKIYGGLAVASYGITKGLSLQGDVETTFCMPKPTGEEEDFLKIVGMNQVPIVWRDVDYNYLKSRLTRNMTPEDYYSFRDHIYSDFSYMHVNDIGCMDFAGGYPGNLHEEINNFSVIAGVVARQQEFDIIHAHDWLTYPAGVHAKMVSGKPLCIHVHATDFDRSRGKVNPTVYSMEKNGMDYADCIMCVSELTRRTVIEQYHQNPKKVFAMHNAVYPLSQEYQDIPRPDHSKEKIVTFLGRITMQKGPEYFVEAASLVLQRARNIRFVMAGSGDMMDAMINLAAERGIADRFHFPGFMKGKQVYEVYKNSDVFD
;
A
#
# COMPACT_ATOMS: atom_id res chain seq x y z
N TRP A 1 0.69 6.35 -2.02
CA TRP A 1 0.00 6.04 -3.28
C TRP A 1 -1.50 6.25 -3.20
N GLU A 2 -2.06 6.01 -2.06
CA GLU A 2 -3.46 6.17 -1.75
C GLU A 2 -3.64 6.87 -0.39
N PHE A 3 -4.65 7.74 -0.31
CA PHE A 3 -5.04 8.48 0.89
C PHE A 3 -6.52 8.88 0.77
N PRO A 4 -7.32 8.91 1.85
CA PRO A 4 -8.70 9.33 1.77
C PRO A 4 -8.86 10.73 1.14
N PRO A 5 -9.91 10.93 0.31
CA PRO A 5 -11.04 10.03 0.05
C PRO A 5 -10.76 8.88 -0.92
N LYS A 6 -9.56 8.82 -1.53
CA LYS A 6 -9.17 7.81 -2.49
C LYS A 6 -8.61 6.58 -1.79
N ILE A 7 -9.44 5.54 -1.64
CA ILE A 7 -9.13 4.33 -0.89
C ILE A 7 -9.24 3.12 -1.82
N TYR A 8 -8.15 2.36 -1.95
CA TYR A 8 -8.12 1.07 -2.65
C TYR A 8 -7.92 -0.11 -1.70
N GLY A 9 -7.44 0.16 -0.48
CA GLY A 9 -7.18 -0.88 0.52
C GLY A 9 -6.83 -0.33 1.89
N GLY A 10 -6.35 -1.22 2.75
CA GLY A 10 -6.00 -0.89 4.13
C GLY A 10 -4.84 0.10 4.28
N LEU A 11 -3.99 0.24 3.26
CA LEU A 11 -2.86 1.16 3.29
C LEU A 11 -3.31 2.62 3.39
N ALA A 12 -4.36 3.02 2.65
CA ALA A 12 -4.92 4.37 2.74
C ALA A 12 -5.40 4.68 4.15
N VAL A 13 -6.11 3.74 4.76
CA VAL A 13 -6.65 3.89 6.13
C VAL A 13 -5.52 3.94 7.16
N ALA A 14 -4.50 3.10 7.01
CA ALA A 14 -3.32 3.11 7.89
C ALA A 14 -2.53 4.42 7.77
N SER A 15 -2.28 4.90 6.55
CA SER A 15 -1.58 6.17 6.31
C SER A 15 -2.35 7.35 6.89
N TYR A 16 -3.67 7.39 6.71
CA TYR A 16 -4.54 8.38 7.32
C TYR A 16 -4.47 8.34 8.85
N GLY A 17 -4.63 7.15 9.45
CA GLY A 17 -4.61 6.99 10.91
C GLY A 17 -3.28 7.43 11.52
N ILE A 18 -2.15 7.08 10.90
CA ILE A 18 -0.81 7.46 11.34
C ILE A 18 -0.63 8.98 11.26
N THR A 19 -0.94 9.59 10.12
CA THR A 19 -0.76 11.03 9.93
C THR A 19 -1.70 11.85 10.80
N LYS A 20 -2.94 11.41 10.99
CA LYS A 20 -3.89 12.03 11.91
C LYS A 20 -3.41 11.91 13.37
N GLY A 21 -2.91 10.73 13.76
CA GLY A 21 -2.34 10.52 15.09
C GLY A 21 -1.14 11.42 15.35
N LEU A 22 -0.24 11.58 14.38
CA LEU A 22 0.90 12.49 14.47
C LEU A 22 0.46 13.95 14.61
N SER A 23 -0.53 14.40 13.81
CA SER A 23 -1.04 15.77 13.88
C SER A 23 -1.64 16.12 15.25
N LEU A 24 -2.19 15.13 15.97
CA LEU A 24 -2.74 15.33 17.31
C LEU A 24 -1.67 15.47 18.41
N GLN A 25 -0.44 15.10 18.15
CA GLN A 25 0.67 15.30 19.11
C GLN A 25 1.05 16.77 19.25
N GLY A 26 0.83 17.58 18.21
CA GLY A 26 1.05 19.03 18.21
C GLY A 26 2.52 19.47 18.03
N ASP A 27 3.46 18.54 18.01
CA ASP A 27 4.90 18.79 17.81
C ASP A 27 5.43 18.18 16.49
N VAL A 28 4.55 17.57 15.69
CA VAL A 28 4.87 16.94 14.41
C VAL A 28 4.10 17.60 13.28
N GLU A 29 4.81 18.23 12.35
CA GLU A 29 4.24 18.71 11.09
C GLU A 29 4.48 17.67 10.00
N THR A 30 3.41 17.25 9.30
CA THR A 30 3.49 16.23 8.27
C THR A 30 3.26 16.82 6.89
N THR A 31 4.23 16.61 5.99
CA THR A 31 4.05 16.83 4.54
C THR A 31 3.85 15.47 3.86
N PHE A 32 2.66 15.23 3.32
CA PHE A 32 2.30 13.96 2.67
C PHE A 32 2.41 14.08 1.15
N CYS A 33 3.32 13.31 0.58
CA CYS A 33 3.55 13.25 -0.87
C CYS A 33 2.75 12.10 -1.49
N MET A 34 1.92 12.40 -2.49
CA MET A 34 1.16 11.39 -3.23
C MET A 34 1.16 11.68 -4.74
N PRO A 35 0.97 10.66 -5.60
CA PRO A 35 1.04 10.83 -7.05
C PRO A 35 0.11 11.93 -7.57
N LYS A 36 -1.18 11.84 -7.20
CA LYS A 36 -2.23 12.76 -7.66
C LYS A 36 -3.31 12.90 -6.60
N PRO A 37 -3.37 14.03 -5.88
CA PRO A 37 -4.44 14.32 -4.93
C PRO A 37 -5.77 14.55 -5.64
N THR A 38 -6.86 14.41 -4.89
CA THR A 38 -8.22 14.68 -5.36
C THR A 38 -8.61 16.15 -5.14
N GLY A 39 -7.98 16.82 -4.18
CA GLY A 39 -8.34 18.15 -3.70
C GLY A 39 -9.42 18.13 -2.61
N GLU A 40 -9.82 16.94 -2.16
CA GLU A 40 -10.84 16.74 -1.12
C GLU A 40 -10.22 16.11 0.16
N GLU A 41 -8.89 16.05 0.24
CA GLU A 41 -8.18 15.58 1.42
C GLU A 41 -8.36 16.56 2.60
N GLU A 42 -8.35 16.02 3.83
CA GLU A 42 -8.51 16.85 5.04
C GLU A 42 -7.31 17.78 5.30
N ASP A 43 -7.57 18.96 5.87
CA ASP A 43 -6.61 20.07 6.07
C ASP A 43 -5.64 19.88 7.27
N PHE A 44 -5.64 18.73 7.94
CA PHE A 44 -4.76 18.54 9.12
C PHE A 44 -3.30 18.27 8.78
N LEU A 45 -2.98 18.12 7.50
CA LEU A 45 -1.62 17.91 7.01
C LEU A 45 -1.41 18.61 5.65
N LYS A 46 -0.16 18.88 5.32
CA LYS A 46 0.20 19.46 4.02
C LYS A 46 0.27 18.35 2.98
N ILE A 47 -0.55 18.43 1.93
CA ILE A 47 -0.49 17.52 0.77
C ILE A 47 0.39 18.10 -0.32
N VAL A 48 1.29 17.29 -0.86
CA VAL A 48 2.06 17.59 -2.07
C VAL A 48 1.66 16.58 -3.15
N GLY A 49 0.94 17.06 -4.15
CA GLY A 49 0.65 16.31 -5.38
C GLY A 49 1.89 16.29 -6.28
N MET A 50 2.47 15.10 -6.48
CA MET A 50 3.68 14.96 -7.29
C MET A 50 3.42 15.36 -8.75
N ASN A 51 2.20 15.21 -9.24
CA ASN A 51 1.76 15.69 -10.55
C ASN A 51 1.73 17.22 -10.71
N GLN A 52 1.90 17.95 -9.61
CA GLN A 52 1.88 19.42 -9.57
C GLN A 52 3.26 20.03 -9.35
N VAL A 53 4.28 19.21 -9.09
CA VAL A 53 5.65 19.67 -8.84
C VAL A 53 6.34 19.96 -10.18
N PRO A 54 6.74 21.21 -10.46
CA PRO A 54 7.46 21.54 -11.67
C PRO A 54 8.86 20.90 -11.69
N ILE A 55 9.23 20.30 -12.81
CA ILE A 55 10.54 19.73 -13.01
C ILE A 55 11.40 20.70 -13.78
N VAL A 56 12.53 21.05 -13.18
CA VAL A 56 13.63 21.73 -13.86
C VAL A 56 14.72 20.70 -14.08
N TRP A 57 15.00 20.35 -15.33
CA TRP A 57 15.90 19.23 -15.69
C TRP A 57 17.28 19.26 -15.03
N ARG A 58 17.83 20.45 -14.73
CA ARG A 58 19.08 20.64 -14.00
C ARG A 58 19.02 20.16 -12.53
N ASP A 59 17.80 19.98 -11.97
CA ASP A 59 17.57 19.60 -10.59
C ASP A 59 17.43 18.07 -10.43
N VAL A 60 17.40 17.34 -11.56
CA VAL A 60 17.43 15.89 -11.56
C VAL A 60 18.85 15.41 -11.23
N ASP A 61 19.02 14.73 -10.09
CA ASP A 61 20.34 14.28 -9.66
C ASP A 61 20.85 13.13 -10.53
N TYR A 62 21.71 13.46 -11.47
CA TYR A 62 22.39 12.51 -12.36
C TYR A 62 23.15 11.41 -11.59
N ASN A 63 23.72 11.76 -10.42
CA ASN A 63 24.48 10.80 -9.61
C ASN A 63 23.57 9.76 -8.96
N TYR A 64 22.33 10.12 -8.61
CA TYR A 64 21.35 9.16 -8.13
C TYR A 64 20.97 8.14 -9.20
N LEU A 65 20.64 8.60 -10.38
CA LEU A 65 20.35 7.73 -11.51
C LEU A 65 21.56 6.83 -11.81
N LYS A 66 22.76 7.40 -11.83
CA LYS A 66 24.00 6.66 -12.05
C LYS A 66 24.23 5.57 -11.01
N SER A 67 24.08 5.87 -9.71
CA SER A 67 24.34 4.90 -8.63
C SER A 67 23.38 3.71 -8.64
N ARG A 68 22.13 3.94 -9.08
CA ARG A 68 21.11 2.92 -9.17
C ARG A 68 21.32 1.95 -10.34
N LEU A 69 21.88 2.46 -11.42
CA LEU A 69 21.98 1.78 -12.70
C LEU A 69 23.32 1.08 -12.91
N THR A 70 24.39 1.53 -12.25
CA THR A 70 25.76 1.06 -12.53
C THR A 70 26.27 0.00 -11.57
N ARG A 71 25.48 -0.49 -10.63
CA ARG A 71 25.96 -1.50 -9.66
C ARG A 71 26.51 -2.77 -10.29
N ASN A 72 26.18 -3.06 -11.57
CA ASN A 72 26.65 -4.23 -12.32
C ASN A 72 26.88 -3.96 -13.82
N MET A 73 27.08 -2.72 -14.25
CA MET A 73 27.27 -2.36 -15.65
C MET A 73 28.74 -2.13 -16.00
N THR A 74 29.14 -2.60 -17.17
CA THR A 74 30.41 -2.17 -17.77
C THR A 74 30.34 -0.70 -18.18
N PRO A 75 31.50 -0.02 -18.39
CA PRO A 75 31.51 1.35 -18.91
C PRO A 75 30.74 1.52 -20.24
N GLU A 76 30.80 0.51 -21.11
CA GLU A 76 30.13 0.49 -22.42
C GLU A 76 28.59 0.37 -22.26
N ASP A 77 28.13 -0.53 -21.36
CA ASP A 77 26.72 -0.65 -21.01
C ASP A 77 26.20 0.66 -20.40
N TYR A 78 27.06 1.35 -19.62
CA TYR A 78 26.72 2.64 -19.02
C TYR A 78 26.48 3.72 -20.07
N TYR A 79 27.33 3.82 -21.12
CA TYR A 79 27.17 4.84 -22.18
C TYR A 79 25.92 4.54 -23.02
N SER A 80 25.72 3.30 -23.41
CA SER A 80 24.51 2.85 -24.12
C SER A 80 23.23 3.12 -23.32
N PHE A 81 23.28 2.85 -22.03
CA PHE A 81 22.18 3.06 -21.11
C PHE A 81 21.92 4.54 -20.82
N ARG A 82 22.97 5.36 -20.69
CA ARG A 82 22.86 6.81 -20.60
C ARG A 82 22.11 7.39 -21.79
N ASP A 83 22.46 6.97 -22.99
CA ASP A 83 21.83 7.45 -24.22
C ASP A 83 20.37 6.93 -24.32
N HIS A 84 20.09 5.74 -23.81
CA HIS A 84 18.74 5.21 -23.68
C HIS A 84 17.90 5.97 -22.65
N ILE A 85 18.46 6.29 -21.49
CA ILE A 85 17.78 7.13 -20.49
C ILE A 85 17.51 8.53 -21.04
N TYR A 86 18.45 9.15 -21.73
CA TYR A 86 18.19 10.45 -22.37
C TYR A 86 17.08 10.35 -23.42
N SER A 87 16.96 9.22 -24.13
CA SER A 87 15.86 8.96 -25.04
C SER A 87 14.55 8.67 -24.26
N ASP A 88 14.60 7.89 -23.18
CA ASP A 88 13.44 7.56 -22.35
C ASP A 88 12.94 8.77 -21.56
N PHE A 89 13.83 9.66 -21.09
CA PHE A 89 13.44 10.96 -20.53
C PHE A 89 12.74 11.86 -21.55
N SER A 90 13.04 11.72 -22.83
CA SER A 90 12.31 12.42 -23.89
C SER A 90 10.90 11.88 -24.12
N TYR A 91 10.61 10.66 -23.66
CA TYR A 91 9.28 10.03 -23.69
C TYR A 91 8.50 10.19 -22.36
N MET A 92 9.09 10.74 -21.30
CA MET A 92 8.34 11.10 -20.12
C MET A 92 7.27 12.13 -20.52
N HIS A 93 6.01 11.82 -20.29
CA HIS A 93 4.91 12.76 -20.52
C HIS A 93 5.02 13.91 -19.52
N VAL A 94 5.78 14.92 -19.91
CA VAL A 94 5.83 16.21 -19.23
C VAL A 94 4.68 17.03 -19.81
N ASN A 95 3.77 17.49 -18.97
CA ASN A 95 2.70 18.38 -19.42
C ASN A 95 3.25 19.79 -19.77
N ASP A 96 2.42 20.67 -20.31
CA ASP A 96 2.80 22.00 -20.78
C ASP A 96 3.45 22.90 -19.71
N ILE A 97 3.34 22.55 -18.43
CA ILE A 97 3.93 23.29 -17.31
C ILE A 97 5.16 22.58 -16.69
N GLY A 98 5.70 21.58 -17.36
CA GLY A 98 6.89 20.85 -16.89
C GLY A 98 6.66 19.90 -15.72
N CYS A 99 5.42 19.49 -15.45
CA CYS A 99 5.09 18.48 -14.44
C CYS A 99 4.89 17.10 -15.07
N MET A 100 5.12 16.03 -14.31
CA MET A 100 4.82 14.67 -14.74
C MET A 100 3.37 14.29 -14.44
N ASP A 101 2.72 13.60 -15.37
CA ASP A 101 1.37 13.09 -15.14
C ASP A 101 1.41 11.76 -14.39
N PHE A 102 0.37 11.54 -13.56
CA PHE A 102 0.13 10.30 -12.84
C PHE A 102 -1.32 9.86 -13.01
N ALA A 103 -1.56 8.58 -13.17
CA ALA A 103 -2.91 8.01 -13.16
C ALA A 103 -3.58 8.17 -11.79
N GLY A 104 -2.77 8.24 -10.73
CA GLY A 104 -3.23 8.40 -9.36
C GLY A 104 -3.92 7.14 -8.82
N GLY A 105 -3.48 5.96 -9.25
CA GLY A 105 -3.96 4.65 -8.84
C GLY A 105 -2.90 3.58 -9.10
N TYR A 106 -3.33 2.39 -9.51
CA TYR A 106 -2.45 1.27 -9.85
C TYR A 106 -2.56 0.94 -11.35
N PRO A 107 -1.94 1.74 -12.23
CA PRO A 107 -2.02 1.54 -13.68
C PRO A 107 -1.13 0.39 -14.16
N GLY A 108 -1.29 -0.01 -15.42
CA GLY A 108 -0.47 -1.05 -16.04
C GLY A 108 1.02 -0.70 -16.14
N ASN A 109 1.37 0.59 -16.21
CA ASN A 109 2.73 1.13 -16.20
C ASN A 109 3.25 1.52 -14.79
N LEU A 110 2.82 0.82 -13.75
CA LEU A 110 3.10 1.16 -12.36
C LEU A 110 4.58 1.37 -12.06
N HIS A 111 5.48 0.58 -12.66
CA HIS A 111 6.93 0.74 -12.46
C HIS A 111 7.46 2.07 -12.99
N GLU A 112 6.93 2.55 -14.09
CA GLU A 112 7.26 3.88 -14.64
C GLU A 112 6.79 4.97 -13.67
N GLU A 113 5.55 4.89 -13.16
CA GLU A 113 5.05 5.86 -12.19
C GLU A 113 5.85 5.85 -10.88
N ILE A 114 6.32 4.69 -10.41
CA ILE A 114 7.22 4.61 -9.25
C ILE A 114 8.55 5.35 -9.52
N ASN A 115 9.11 5.20 -10.72
CA ASN A 115 10.34 5.89 -11.09
C ASN A 115 10.11 7.41 -11.17
N ASN A 116 9.03 7.84 -11.81
CA ASN A 116 8.66 9.25 -11.90
C ASN A 116 8.44 9.87 -10.50
N PHE A 117 7.71 9.16 -9.65
CA PHE A 117 7.50 9.56 -8.25
C PHE A 117 8.82 9.71 -7.49
N SER A 118 9.77 8.79 -7.72
CA SER A 118 11.10 8.84 -7.12
C SER A 118 11.91 10.06 -7.57
N VAL A 119 11.86 10.40 -8.86
CA VAL A 119 12.54 11.60 -9.40
C VAL A 119 12.01 12.86 -8.75
N ILE A 120 10.68 13.00 -8.71
CA ILE A 120 10.03 14.19 -8.14
C ILE A 120 10.27 14.27 -6.63
N ALA A 121 10.32 13.14 -5.92
CA ALA A 121 10.64 13.12 -4.50
C ALA A 121 12.02 13.75 -4.19
N GLY A 122 13.00 13.54 -5.08
CA GLY A 122 14.30 14.21 -5.01
C GLY A 122 14.20 15.74 -5.21
N VAL A 123 13.32 16.19 -6.10
CA VAL A 123 13.05 17.64 -6.31
C VAL A 123 12.40 18.23 -5.06
N VAL A 124 11.36 17.59 -4.53
CA VAL A 124 10.66 18.03 -3.31
C VAL A 124 11.62 18.07 -2.13
N ALA A 125 12.47 17.07 -1.96
CA ALA A 125 13.44 17.00 -0.87
C ALA A 125 14.50 18.10 -0.89
N ARG A 126 14.75 18.72 -2.05
CA ARG A 126 15.62 19.92 -2.17
C ARG A 126 14.90 21.22 -1.85
N GLN A 127 13.60 21.26 -2.03
CA GLN A 127 12.79 22.47 -1.92
C GLN A 127 12.11 22.62 -0.56
N GLN A 128 12.02 21.55 0.24
CA GLN A 128 11.33 21.55 1.52
C GLN A 128 12.32 21.35 2.68
N GLU A 129 12.05 22.03 3.78
CA GLU A 129 12.70 21.78 5.07
C GLU A 129 11.95 20.65 5.78
N PHE A 130 12.68 19.63 6.28
CA PHE A 130 12.13 18.52 7.06
C PHE A 130 13.23 17.79 7.83
N ASP A 131 12.86 17.02 8.82
CA ASP A 131 13.79 16.32 9.71
C ASP A 131 13.94 14.84 9.38
N ILE A 132 12.86 14.19 8.90
CA ILE A 132 12.81 12.77 8.64
C ILE A 132 11.98 12.45 7.39
N ILE A 133 12.37 11.39 6.70
CA ILE A 133 11.64 10.83 5.57
C ILE A 133 10.96 9.55 6.06
N HIS A 134 9.64 9.42 5.78
CA HIS A 134 8.88 8.23 6.10
C HIS A 134 8.21 7.67 4.83
N ALA A 135 8.66 6.50 4.38
CA ALA A 135 8.17 5.87 3.15
C ALA A 135 7.35 4.61 3.47
N HIS A 136 6.18 4.49 2.86
CA HIS A 136 5.20 3.42 3.12
C HIS A 136 5.12 2.44 1.95
N ASP A 137 5.47 1.19 2.20
CA ASP A 137 5.51 0.08 1.23
C ASP A 137 6.43 0.32 0.02
N TRP A 138 6.68 -0.75 -0.71
CA TRP A 138 7.66 -0.83 -1.79
C TRP A 138 7.49 0.20 -2.91
N LEU A 139 6.26 0.65 -3.15
CA LEU A 139 5.98 1.69 -4.16
C LEU A 139 6.67 3.02 -3.86
N THR A 140 6.88 3.32 -2.58
CA THR A 140 7.44 4.60 -2.14
C THR A 140 8.89 4.50 -1.69
N TYR A 141 9.44 3.29 -1.54
CA TYR A 141 10.83 3.14 -1.11
C TYR A 141 11.85 3.80 -2.05
N PRO A 142 11.72 3.68 -3.40
CA PRO A 142 12.62 4.40 -4.31
C PRO A 142 12.60 5.91 -4.10
N ALA A 143 11.43 6.49 -3.83
CA ALA A 143 11.28 7.91 -3.54
C ALA A 143 11.95 8.28 -2.21
N GLY A 144 11.74 7.48 -1.16
CA GLY A 144 12.39 7.67 0.14
C GLY A 144 13.91 7.61 0.04
N VAL A 145 14.45 6.64 -0.71
CA VAL A 145 15.90 6.50 -0.95
C VAL A 145 16.44 7.72 -1.69
N HIS A 146 15.75 8.18 -2.74
CA HIS A 146 16.19 9.36 -3.50
C HIS A 146 16.15 10.62 -2.62
N ALA A 147 15.07 10.85 -1.88
CA ALA A 147 14.96 11.97 -0.96
C ALA A 147 16.09 11.96 0.09
N LYS A 148 16.42 10.79 0.66
CA LYS A 148 17.56 10.63 1.57
C LYS A 148 18.89 11.00 0.90
N MET A 149 19.12 10.52 -0.32
CA MET A 149 20.39 10.77 -1.02
C MET A 149 20.63 12.25 -1.31
N VAL A 150 19.57 13.00 -1.64
CA VAL A 150 19.70 14.43 -1.96
C VAL A 150 19.66 15.35 -0.76
N SER A 151 19.00 14.96 0.34
CA SER A 151 18.84 15.80 1.55
C SER A 151 19.80 15.44 2.68
N GLY A 152 20.32 14.19 2.69
CA GLY A 152 21.08 13.65 3.82
C GLY A 152 20.24 13.33 5.06
N LYS A 153 18.92 13.50 5.02
CA LYS A 153 18.02 13.25 6.14
C LYS A 153 17.77 11.76 6.37
N PRO A 154 17.50 11.33 7.61
CA PRO A 154 17.24 9.93 7.92
C PRO A 154 15.97 9.41 7.22
N LEU A 155 16.03 8.15 6.77
CA LEU A 155 14.93 7.44 6.14
C LEU A 155 14.38 6.38 7.08
N CYS A 156 13.12 6.50 7.42
CA CYS A 156 12.31 5.45 8.00
C CYS A 156 11.42 4.82 6.92
N ILE A 157 11.40 3.52 6.81
CA ILE A 157 10.44 2.82 5.97
C ILE A 157 9.44 2.04 6.80
N HIS A 158 8.19 2.00 6.33
CA HIS A 158 7.09 1.30 6.97
C HIS A 158 6.64 0.14 6.07
N VAL A 159 6.77 -1.07 6.58
CA VAL A 159 6.43 -2.31 5.89
C VAL A 159 5.04 -2.74 6.32
N HIS A 160 4.03 -2.50 5.48
CA HIS A 160 2.66 -2.95 5.72
C HIS A 160 2.44 -4.40 5.26
N ALA A 161 3.12 -4.81 4.19
CA ALA A 161 3.23 -6.19 3.74
C ALA A 161 4.48 -6.33 2.87
N THR A 162 5.02 -7.53 2.80
CA THR A 162 6.12 -7.87 1.89
C THR A 162 5.59 -8.61 0.67
N ASP A 163 6.43 -8.77 -0.35
CA ASP A 163 6.06 -9.59 -1.50
C ASP A 163 5.92 -11.08 -1.13
N PHE A 164 6.57 -11.54 -0.06
CA PHE A 164 6.32 -12.87 0.50
C PHE A 164 4.87 -13.07 0.93
N ASP A 165 4.26 -12.04 1.54
CA ASP A 165 2.86 -12.07 1.95
C ASP A 165 1.92 -12.04 0.74
N ARG A 166 2.25 -11.21 -0.27
CA ARG A 166 1.41 -11.02 -1.46
C ARG A 166 1.43 -12.23 -2.40
N SER A 167 2.56 -12.93 -2.47
CA SER A 167 2.81 -14.03 -3.41
C SER A 167 2.79 -15.42 -2.77
N ARG A 168 2.51 -15.53 -1.47
CA ARG A 168 2.63 -16.78 -0.68
C ARG A 168 4.01 -17.42 -0.86
N GLY A 169 5.06 -16.59 -0.81
CA GLY A 169 6.44 -17.03 -0.89
C GLY A 169 7.00 -17.18 -2.31
N LYS A 170 6.19 -17.00 -3.36
CA LYS A 170 6.65 -16.98 -4.76
C LYS A 170 6.97 -15.55 -5.19
N VAL A 171 7.96 -14.95 -4.55
CA VAL A 171 8.28 -13.53 -4.71
C VAL A 171 8.62 -13.14 -6.15
N ASN A 172 8.14 -11.97 -6.56
CA ASN A 172 8.55 -11.32 -7.79
C ASN A 172 9.96 -10.73 -7.61
N PRO A 173 10.96 -11.15 -8.40
CA PRO A 173 12.34 -10.69 -8.23
C PRO A 173 12.51 -9.17 -8.29
N THR A 174 11.72 -8.49 -9.12
CA THR A 174 11.77 -7.02 -9.25
C THR A 174 11.25 -6.35 -7.99
N VAL A 175 10.09 -6.78 -7.47
CA VAL A 175 9.51 -6.24 -6.24
C VAL A 175 10.42 -6.52 -5.06
N TYR A 176 10.91 -7.76 -4.92
CA TYR A 176 11.88 -8.12 -3.89
C TYR A 176 13.13 -7.22 -3.90
N SER A 177 13.67 -6.98 -5.10
CA SER A 177 14.85 -6.10 -5.26
C SER A 177 14.55 -4.67 -4.83
N MET A 178 13.37 -4.14 -5.14
CA MET A 178 12.94 -2.80 -4.72
C MET A 178 12.73 -2.71 -3.21
N GLU A 179 12.06 -3.71 -2.61
CA GLU A 179 11.87 -3.81 -1.17
C GLU A 179 13.21 -3.88 -0.45
N LYS A 180 14.08 -4.81 -0.88
CA LYS A 180 15.41 -4.98 -0.28
C LYS A 180 16.26 -3.72 -0.39
N ASN A 181 16.27 -3.07 -1.54
CA ASN A 181 17.02 -1.83 -1.74
C ASN A 181 16.54 -0.73 -0.78
N GLY A 182 15.22 -0.52 -0.67
CA GLY A 182 14.66 0.43 0.30
C GLY A 182 15.07 0.11 1.72
N MET A 183 14.98 -1.17 2.10
CA MET A 183 15.37 -1.64 3.44
C MET A 183 16.88 -1.46 3.70
N ASP A 184 17.74 -1.71 2.70
CA ASP A 184 19.20 -1.54 2.85
C ASP A 184 19.57 -0.07 3.12
N TYR A 185 18.90 0.88 2.47
CA TYR A 185 19.14 2.33 2.65
C TYR A 185 18.47 2.93 3.88
N ALA A 186 17.47 2.28 4.46
CA ALA A 186 16.75 2.79 5.63
C ALA A 186 17.62 2.81 6.89
N ASP A 187 17.47 3.87 7.68
CA ASP A 187 18.02 3.99 9.02
C ASP A 187 17.15 3.28 10.06
N CYS A 188 15.83 3.25 9.80
CA CYS A 188 14.82 2.59 10.62
C CYS A 188 13.83 1.84 9.72
N ILE A 189 13.40 0.66 10.16
CA ILE A 189 12.38 -0.15 9.49
C ILE A 189 11.27 -0.45 10.49
N MET A 190 10.09 0.08 10.25
CA MET A 190 8.88 -0.21 11.01
C MET A 190 8.08 -1.31 10.32
N CYS A 191 7.70 -2.33 11.05
CA CYS A 191 6.91 -3.47 10.55
C CYS A 191 5.59 -3.52 11.31
N VAL A 192 4.48 -3.74 10.64
CA VAL A 192 3.15 -3.75 11.26
C VAL A 192 2.89 -4.91 12.23
N SER A 193 3.79 -5.89 12.29
CA SER A 193 3.69 -7.03 13.21
C SER A 193 5.06 -7.68 13.47
N GLU A 194 5.14 -8.49 14.53
CA GLU A 194 6.32 -9.32 14.78
C GLU A 194 6.53 -10.37 13.67
N LEU A 195 5.47 -10.83 13.02
CA LEU A 195 5.58 -11.72 11.85
C LEU A 195 6.28 -11.01 10.70
N THR A 196 5.82 -9.81 10.33
CA THR A 196 6.44 -9.00 9.28
C THR A 196 7.89 -8.63 9.65
N ARG A 197 8.13 -8.27 10.92
CA ARG A 197 9.50 -8.02 11.43
C ARG A 197 10.42 -9.21 11.22
N ARG A 198 9.97 -10.42 11.56
CA ARG A 198 10.72 -11.65 11.35
C ARG A 198 11.01 -11.88 9.88
N THR A 199 10.02 -11.75 9.00
CA THR A 199 10.19 -11.86 7.55
C THR A 199 11.25 -10.88 7.03
N VAL A 200 11.22 -9.62 7.48
CA VAL A 200 12.19 -8.59 7.09
C VAL A 200 13.62 -8.97 7.53
N ILE A 201 13.78 -9.49 8.73
CA ILE A 201 15.10 -9.91 9.23
C ILE A 201 15.61 -11.15 8.48
N GLU A 202 14.75 -12.18 8.35
CA GLU A 202 15.15 -13.48 7.83
C GLU A 202 15.24 -13.50 6.29
N GLN A 203 14.25 -12.95 5.59
CA GLN A 203 14.14 -13.05 4.14
C GLN A 203 14.84 -11.90 3.40
N TYR A 204 14.88 -10.69 4.00
CA TYR A 204 15.58 -9.54 3.41
C TYR A 204 16.96 -9.30 4.05
N HIS A 205 17.35 -10.15 5.02
CA HIS A 205 18.64 -10.11 5.70
C HIS A 205 18.95 -8.75 6.33
N GLN A 206 17.95 -8.15 6.97
CA GLN A 206 18.11 -6.84 7.60
C GLN A 206 18.67 -6.95 9.01
N ASN A 207 19.46 -5.95 9.41
CA ASN A 207 20.01 -5.88 10.76
C ASN A 207 18.87 -5.72 11.79
N PRO A 208 18.70 -6.66 12.75
CA PRO A 208 17.61 -6.60 13.73
C PRO A 208 17.59 -5.33 14.58
N LYS A 209 18.73 -4.63 14.72
CA LYS A 209 18.84 -3.38 15.51
C LYS A 209 18.11 -2.19 14.90
N LYS A 210 17.83 -2.22 13.59
CA LYS A 210 17.07 -1.16 12.92
C LYS A 210 15.64 -1.58 12.55
N VAL A 211 15.18 -2.79 12.93
CA VAL A 211 13.86 -3.31 12.57
C VAL A 211 12.98 -3.41 13.81
N PHE A 212 11.85 -2.73 13.80
CA PHE A 212 10.93 -2.61 14.94
C PHE A 212 9.52 -3.05 14.53
N ALA A 213 8.81 -3.74 15.44
CA ALA A 213 7.38 -4.00 15.27
C ALA A 213 6.58 -2.82 15.81
N MET A 214 5.75 -2.23 14.97
CA MET A 214 4.86 -1.10 15.26
C MET A 214 3.46 -1.47 14.76
N HIS A 215 2.60 -1.96 15.66
CA HIS A 215 1.26 -2.40 15.28
C HIS A 215 0.40 -1.24 14.79
N ASN A 216 -0.38 -1.50 13.75
CA ASN A 216 -1.44 -0.57 13.36
C ASN A 216 -2.49 -0.48 14.45
N ALA A 217 -3.09 0.69 14.58
CA ALA A 217 -4.22 0.94 15.47
C ALA A 217 -5.47 1.25 14.66
N VAL A 218 -6.58 1.40 15.37
CA VAL A 218 -7.85 1.84 14.79
C VAL A 218 -8.30 3.11 15.50
N TYR A 219 -8.97 3.98 14.76
CA TYR A 219 -9.65 5.13 15.34
C TYR A 219 -10.88 4.66 16.13
N PRO A 220 -11.20 5.29 17.26
CA PRO A 220 -12.47 5.06 17.91
C PRO A 220 -13.62 5.32 16.94
N LEU A 221 -14.58 4.40 16.92
CA LEU A 221 -15.78 4.56 16.10
C LEU A 221 -16.52 5.84 16.50
N SER A 222 -16.95 6.64 15.51
CA SER A 222 -17.89 7.74 15.74
C SER A 222 -19.19 7.20 16.32
N GLN A 223 -19.92 8.05 17.04
CA GLN A 223 -21.21 7.70 17.65
C GLN A 223 -22.19 7.15 16.59
N GLU A 224 -22.20 7.74 15.40
CA GLU A 224 -23.01 7.30 14.26
C GLU A 224 -22.85 5.80 13.94
N TYR A 225 -21.61 5.27 14.00
CA TYR A 225 -21.35 3.86 13.73
C TYR A 225 -21.62 2.96 14.95
N GLN A 226 -21.49 3.51 16.16
CA GLN A 226 -21.85 2.78 17.38
C GLN A 226 -23.34 2.49 17.45
N ASP A 227 -24.17 3.41 16.96
CA ASP A 227 -25.63 3.36 16.98
C ASP A 227 -26.26 2.49 15.88
N ILE A 228 -25.43 1.89 14.97
CA ILE A 228 -25.93 0.92 13.99
C ILE A 228 -26.60 -0.25 14.74
N PRO A 229 -27.89 -0.53 14.52
CA PRO A 229 -28.57 -1.61 15.20
C PRO A 229 -28.00 -2.97 14.78
N ARG A 230 -27.87 -3.89 15.74
CA ARG A 230 -27.54 -5.28 15.45
C ARG A 230 -28.84 -6.06 15.18
N PRO A 231 -29.00 -6.69 14.02
CA PRO A 231 -30.15 -7.54 13.73
C PRO A 231 -30.23 -8.75 14.65
N ASP A 232 -31.45 -9.29 14.80
CA ASP A 232 -31.66 -10.56 15.50
C ASP A 232 -31.27 -11.75 14.58
N HIS A 233 -30.18 -12.40 14.90
CA HIS A 233 -29.68 -13.59 14.22
C HIS A 233 -29.98 -14.89 15.02
N SER A 234 -31.07 -14.91 15.77
CA SER A 234 -31.44 -16.10 16.56
C SER A 234 -31.69 -17.34 15.71
N LYS A 235 -32.13 -17.14 14.47
CA LYS A 235 -32.48 -18.22 13.55
C LYS A 235 -31.34 -18.64 12.60
N GLU A 236 -30.50 -17.71 12.19
CA GLU A 236 -29.41 -17.95 11.24
C GLU A 236 -28.18 -17.13 11.66
N LYS A 237 -27.04 -17.79 11.76
CA LYS A 237 -25.77 -17.13 12.10
C LYS A 237 -25.07 -16.64 10.84
N ILE A 238 -24.40 -15.50 10.94
CA ILE A 238 -23.68 -14.89 9.84
C ILE A 238 -22.17 -14.94 10.11
N VAL A 239 -21.44 -15.60 9.21
CA VAL A 239 -19.99 -15.64 9.20
C VAL A 239 -19.48 -14.82 8.02
N THR A 240 -18.61 -13.87 8.27
CA THR A 240 -18.23 -12.86 7.29
C THR A 240 -16.72 -12.84 7.03
N PHE A 241 -16.37 -12.86 5.76
CA PHE A 241 -15.07 -12.42 5.24
C PHE A 241 -15.25 -11.00 4.66
N LEU A 242 -14.41 -10.05 5.08
CA LEU A 242 -14.41 -8.69 4.55
C LEU A 242 -12.99 -8.28 4.17
N GLY A 243 -12.75 -8.06 2.88
CA GLY A 243 -11.44 -7.64 2.41
C GLY A 243 -11.28 -7.75 0.90
N ARG A 244 -10.06 -7.51 0.41
CA ARG A 244 -9.75 -7.78 -1.00
C ARG A 244 -9.81 -9.28 -1.26
N ILE A 245 -10.53 -9.68 -2.30
CA ILE A 245 -10.68 -11.09 -2.69
C ILE A 245 -9.53 -11.46 -3.62
N THR A 246 -8.35 -11.63 -3.02
CA THR A 246 -7.06 -11.87 -3.68
C THR A 246 -6.30 -12.98 -2.98
N MET A 247 -5.31 -13.56 -3.66
CA MET A 247 -4.47 -14.65 -3.14
C MET A 247 -3.90 -14.34 -1.76
N GLN A 248 -3.48 -13.10 -1.50
CA GLN A 248 -2.92 -12.66 -0.22
C GLN A 248 -3.86 -12.91 0.97
N LYS A 249 -5.18 -12.75 0.74
CA LYS A 249 -6.22 -12.85 1.78
C LYS A 249 -6.77 -14.26 1.96
N GLY A 250 -6.44 -15.18 1.08
CA GLY A 250 -6.83 -16.58 1.19
C GLY A 250 -8.33 -16.88 1.12
N PRO A 251 -9.11 -16.22 0.23
CA PRO A 251 -10.56 -16.37 0.22
C PRO A 251 -11.01 -17.81 -0.05
N GLU A 252 -10.19 -18.61 -0.72
CA GLU A 252 -10.48 -20.03 -0.96
C GLU A 252 -10.54 -20.83 0.35
N TYR A 253 -9.73 -20.49 1.36
CA TYR A 253 -9.79 -21.15 2.67
C TYR A 253 -11.11 -20.87 3.38
N PHE A 254 -11.64 -19.65 3.21
CA PHE A 254 -12.95 -19.30 3.75
C PHE A 254 -14.08 -20.15 3.13
N VAL A 255 -14.08 -20.33 1.80
CA VAL A 255 -15.07 -21.17 1.11
C VAL A 255 -14.93 -22.65 1.51
N GLU A 256 -13.72 -23.17 1.59
CA GLU A 256 -13.48 -24.55 2.04
C GLU A 256 -13.91 -24.76 3.51
N ALA A 257 -13.58 -23.81 4.39
CA ALA A 257 -14.03 -23.84 5.76
C ALA A 257 -15.57 -23.83 5.87
N ALA A 258 -16.24 -22.97 5.07
CA ALA A 258 -17.69 -22.93 5.00
C ALA A 258 -18.29 -24.29 4.60
N SER A 259 -17.71 -24.97 3.61
CA SER A 259 -18.13 -26.30 3.19
C SER A 259 -18.07 -27.32 4.34
N LEU A 260 -16.98 -27.30 5.12
CA LEU A 260 -16.83 -28.19 6.28
C LEU A 260 -17.79 -27.86 7.42
N VAL A 261 -18.04 -26.59 7.68
CA VAL A 261 -18.97 -26.13 8.71
C VAL A 261 -20.42 -26.53 8.36
N LEU A 262 -20.85 -26.35 7.10
CA LEU A 262 -22.20 -26.65 6.64
C LEU A 262 -22.54 -28.14 6.68
N GLN A 263 -21.56 -29.02 6.72
CA GLN A 263 -21.78 -30.46 6.97
C GLN A 263 -22.26 -30.73 8.39
N ARG A 264 -21.99 -29.82 9.35
CA ARG A 264 -22.30 -29.99 10.77
C ARG A 264 -23.40 -29.05 11.27
N ALA A 265 -23.51 -27.85 10.70
CA ALA A 265 -24.47 -26.81 11.09
C ALA A 265 -25.03 -26.12 9.85
N ARG A 266 -26.35 -26.24 9.64
CA ARG A 266 -27.02 -25.71 8.43
C ARG A 266 -27.64 -24.33 8.60
N ASN A 267 -27.74 -23.82 9.82
CA ASN A 267 -28.32 -22.51 10.12
C ASN A 267 -27.26 -21.38 10.07
N ILE A 268 -26.35 -21.45 9.10
CA ILE A 268 -25.28 -20.50 8.93
C ILE A 268 -25.33 -19.97 7.49
N ARG A 269 -25.14 -18.67 7.36
CA ARG A 269 -24.92 -17.97 6.09
C ARG A 269 -23.53 -17.37 6.06
N PHE A 270 -22.90 -17.42 4.92
CA PHE A 270 -21.57 -16.86 4.71
C PHE A 270 -21.68 -15.60 3.84
N VAL A 271 -20.97 -14.55 4.24
CA VAL A 271 -20.89 -13.29 3.49
C VAL A 271 -19.43 -13.09 3.09
N MET A 272 -19.17 -12.95 1.80
CA MET A 272 -17.85 -12.61 1.27
C MET A 272 -17.93 -11.20 0.66
N ALA A 273 -17.63 -10.20 1.50
CA ALA A 273 -17.70 -8.78 1.13
C ALA A 273 -16.33 -8.27 0.67
N GLY A 274 -16.30 -7.64 -0.50
CA GLY A 274 -15.09 -7.10 -1.11
C GLY A 274 -15.08 -7.25 -2.62
N SER A 275 -13.92 -6.98 -3.21
CA SER A 275 -13.66 -7.20 -4.63
C SER A 275 -12.21 -7.66 -4.83
N GLY A 276 -11.91 -8.26 -5.97
CA GLY A 276 -10.58 -8.75 -6.31
C GLY A 276 -10.61 -9.73 -7.46
N ASP A 277 -9.45 -10.09 -7.93
CA ASP A 277 -9.20 -10.97 -9.07
C ASP A 277 -9.68 -12.43 -8.86
N MET A 278 -9.91 -12.82 -7.60
CA MET A 278 -10.38 -14.16 -7.26
C MET A 278 -11.92 -14.23 -7.05
N MET A 279 -12.68 -13.14 -7.24
CA MET A 279 -14.14 -13.15 -6.98
C MET A 279 -14.88 -14.24 -7.75
N ASP A 280 -14.70 -14.29 -9.07
CA ASP A 280 -15.37 -15.27 -9.92
C ASP A 280 -14.97 -16.70 -9.56
N ALA A 281 -13.70 -16.92 -9.22
CA ALA A 281 -13.20 -18.21 -8.76
C ALA A 281 -13.87 -18.65 -7.46
N MET A 282 -14.12 -17.72 -6.52
CA MET A 282 -14.78 -18.03 -5.24
C MET A 282 -16.27 -18.36 -5.42
N ILE A 283 -16.95 -17.64 -6.31
CA ILE A 283 -18.35 -17.96 -6.67
C ILE A 283 -18.44 -19.37 -7.26
N ASN A 284 -17.56 -19.69 -8.21
CA ASN A 284 -17.51 -21.01 -8.82
C ASN A 284 -17.15 -22.11 -7.79
N LEU A 285 -16.18 -21.86 -6.91
CA LEU A 285 -15.81 -22.81 -5.88
C LEU A 285 -16.98 -23.09 -4.92
N ALA A 286 -17.73 -22.07 -4.51
CA ALA A 286 -18.93 -22.25 -3.69
C ALA A 286 -20.01 -23.09 -4.39
N ALA A 287 -20.18 -22.92 -5.70
CA ALA A 287 -21.08 -23.73 -6.51
C ALA A 287 -20.58 -25.18 -6.63
N GLU A 288 -19.31 -25.41 -6.89
CA GLU A 288 -18.69 -26.74 -6.95
C GLU A 288 -18.83 -27.51 -5.62
N ARG A 289 -18.75 -26.81 -4.49
CA ARG A 289 -18.96 -27.40 -3.15
C ARG A 289 -20.44 -27.57 -2.82
N GLY A 290 -21.37 -27.13 -3.68
CA GLY A 290 -22.82 -27.26 -3.48
C GLY A 290 -23.35 -26.41 -2.33
N ILE A 291 -22.72 -25.27 -2.06
CA ILE A 291 -23.05 -24.35 -0.95
C ILE A 291 -23.33 -22.92 -1.41
N ALA A 292 -23.47 -22.67 -2.71
CA ALA A 292 -23.68 -21.32 -3.26
C ALA A 292 -24.94 -20.64 -2.69
N ASP A 293 -26.00 -21.40 -2.36
CA ASP A 293 -27.24 -20.92 -1.73
C ASP A 293 -27.02 -20.39 -0.30
N ARG A 294 -25.87 -20.70 0.30
CA ARG A 294 -25.44 -20.24 1.63
C ARG A 294 -24.50 -19.07 1.61
N PHE A 295 -24.06 -18.66 0.43
CA PHE A 295 -23.18 -17.52 0.25
C PHE A 295 -23.91 -16.28 -0.24
N HIS A 296 -23.46 -15.12 0.26
CA HIS A 296 -23.81 -13.82 -0.24
C HIS A 296 -22.53 -13.05 -0.62
N PHE A 297 -22.49 -12.52 -1.84
CA PHE A 297 -21.36 -11.75 -2.39
C PHE A 297 -21.81 -10.32 -2.69
N PRO A 298 -21.81 -9.42 -1.68
CA PRO A 298 -22.34 -8.06 -1.85
C PRO A 298 -21.42 -7.14 -2.67
N GLY A 299 -20.21 -7.57 -2.98
CA GLY A 299 -19.24 -6.75 -3.69
C GLY A 299 -18.44 -5.82 -2.77
N PHE A 300 -17.84 -4.78 -3.36
CA PHE A 300 -17.01 -3.82 -2.64
C PHE A 300 -17.84 -2.95 -1.70
N MET A 301 -17.37 -2.82 -0.44
CA MET A 301 -18.01 -2.04 0.62
C MET A 301 -17.16 -0.85 1.02
N LYS A 302 -17.81 0.28 1.34
CA LYS A 302 -17.12 1.50 1.78
C LYS A 302 -17.93 2.26 2.83
N GLY A 303 -17.22 3.05 3.63
CA GLY A 303 -17.84 3.93 4.64
C GLY A 303 -18.75 3.16 5.59
N LYS A 304 -19.97 3.63 5.77
CA LYS A 304 -20.97 3.05 6.68
C LYS A 304 -21.28 1.57 6.39
N GLN A 305 -21.26 1.14 5.12
CA GLN A 305 -21.51 -0.25 4.73
C GLN A 305 -20.56 -1.25 5.40
N VAL A 306 -19.28 -0.86 5.59
CA VAL A 306 -18.29 -1.70 6.29
C VAL A 306 -18.73 -1.97 7.73
N TYR A 307 -19.18 -0.95 8.43
CA TYR A 307 -19.64 -1.07 9.81
C TYR A 307 -20.96 -1.84 9.91
N GLU A 308 -21.86 -1.68 8.95
CA GLU A 308 -23.08 -2.49 8.84
C GLU A 308 -22.75 -3.97 8.66
N VAL A 309 -21.77 -4.30 7.82
CA VAL A 309 -21.31 -5.69 7.65
C VAL A 309 -20.76 -6.23 8.98
N TYR A 310 -19.90 -5.48 9.69
CA TYR A 310 -19.42 -5.91 11.01
C TYR A 310 -20.54 -6.14 12.02
N LYS A 311 -21.50 -5.21 12.12
CA LYS A 311 -22.65 -5.32 13.04
C LYS A 311 -23.56 -6.49 12.69
N ASN A 312 -23.66 -6.85 11.41
CA ASN A 312 -24.44 -7.98 10.92
C ASN A 312 -23.71 -9.33 11.05
N SER A 313 -22.47 -9.34 11.49
CA SER A 313 -21.67 -10.58 11.60
C SER A 313 -21.73 -11.15 13.01
N ASP A 314 -21.90 -12.47 13.13
CA ASP A 314 -21.70 -13.20 14.39
C ASP A 314 -20.25 -13.65 14.55
N VAL A 315 -19.61 -14.01 13.43
CA VAL A 315 -18.20 -14.36 13.36
C VAL A 315 -17.58 -13.62 12.18
N PHE A 316 -16.38 -13.11 12.39
CA PHE A 316 -15.58 -12.41 11.39
C PHE A 316 -14.25 -13.13 11.19
N ASP A 317 -13.82 -13.31 9.89
CA ASP A 317 -12.58 -13.93 9.47
C ASP A 317 -11.68 -12.92 8.75
#